data_5e0a392b02dd7a6e409752e0a01622f7
#
_entry.id   5e0a392b02dd7a6e409752e0a01622f7
#
_cell.length_a   1.000
_cell.length_b   1.000
_cell.length_c   1.000
_cell.angle_alpha   90.00
_cell.angle_beta   90.00
_cell.angle_gamma   90.00
#
_symmetry.space_group_name_H-M   'P 1'
#
loop_
_entity.id
_entity.type
_entity.pdbx_description
1 polymer ?
#
loop_
_entity_poly.entity_id
_entity_poly.type
_entity_poly.pdbx_seq_one_letter_code
_entity_poly.pdbx_strand_id
1 'polypeptide(L)'
;MKIGLTQRVLTHNKQVHDSLDHNWYRLLKGHELVPIPNRDDLDYESLAESLDLLIITGGGNERIRITTEVSLATEMSTLGKPILGICHGAFLLTEILGGKTRTGKENHYNVEHLVHSKYQPHRVNSFHTIAIDKVPPNSVSLCIDIDGDCESWIKDNICAIVWHPERMTIPYIPTEIKEIIRL
;
A
#
# COMPACT_ATOMS: atom_id res chain seq x y z
N MET A 1 13.47 12.36 -2.98
CA MET A 1 12.52 11.78 -3.94
C MET A 1 11.21 12.53 -3.86
N LYS A 2 10.47 12.56 -4.96
CA LYS A 2 9.10 13.05 -5.04
C LYS A 2 8.13 11.87 -4.97
N ILE A 3 7.38 11.77 -3.87
CA ILE A 3 6.55 10.60 -3.52
C ILE A 3 5.08 10.98 -3.61
N GLY A 4 4.34 10.31 -4.49
CA GLY A 4 2.89 10.39 -4.56
C GLY A 4 2.24 9.53 -3.48
N LEU A 5 1.26 10.09 -2.75
CA LEU A 5 0.48 9.37 -1.74
C LEU A 5 -1.00 9.48 -2.07
N THR A 6 -1.66 8.37 -2.33
CA THR A 6 -3.11 8.39 -2.53
C THR A 6 -3.84 8.74 -1.24
N GLN A 7 -4.93 9.49 -1.35
CA GLN A 7 -5.68 9.97 -0.20
C GLN A 7 -6.91 9.09 0.06
N ARG A 8 -7.32 9.01 1.33
CA ARG A 8 -8.59 8.38 1.71
C ARG A 8 -9.75 9.31 1.43
N VAL A 9 -10.88 8.75 1.08
CA VAL A 9 -12.15 9.48 1.02
C VAL A 9 -12.83 9.38 2.37
N LEU A 10 -13.11 10.52 2.99
CA LEU A 10 -13.83 10.61 4.26
C LEU A 10 -15.08 11.46 4.10
N THR A 11 -16.19 11.02 4.67
CA THR A 11 -17.41 11.83 4.76
C THR A 11 -17.56 12.37 6.17
N HIS A 12 -17.53 13.69 6.32
CA HIS A 12 -17.77 14.37 7.57
C HIS A 12 -18.78 15.51 7.37
N ASN A 13 -19.78 15.61 8.21
CA ASN A 13 -20.85 16.64 8.11
C ASN A 13 -21.48 16.74 6.70
N LYS A 14 -21.72 15.60 6.03
CA LYS A 14 -22.23 15.51 4.65
C LYS A 14 -21.29 16.10 3.58
N GLN A 15 -20.06 16.40 3.92
CA GLN A 15 -19.02 16.81 2.99
C GLN A 15 -18.05 15.66 2.75
N VAL A 16 -17.62 15.51 1.52
CA VAL A 16 -16.62 14.51 1.11
C VAL A 16 -15.26 15.18 1.09
N HIS A 17 -14.29 14.55 1.73
CA HIS A 17 -12.93 15.06 1.87
C HIS A 17 -11.92 14.02 1.43
N ASP A 18 -10.88 14.45 0.74
CA ASP A 18 -9.65 13.69 0.61
C ASP A 18 -8.75 13.92 1.84
N SER A 19 -8.23 12.84 2.40
CA SER A 19 -7.49 12.88 3.67
C SER A 19 -6.23 12.04 3.63
N LEU A 20 -5.16 12.54 4.22
CA LEU A 20 -3.90 11.83 4.40
C LEU A 20 -3.53 11.78 5.88
N ASP A 21 -3.11 10.61 6.38
CA ASP A 21 -2.66 10.43 7.76
C ASP A 21 -1.34 11.19 7.98
N HIS A 22 -1.25 11.99 9.06
CA HIS A 22 -0.06 12.75 9.42
C HIS A 22 1.19 11.90 9.67
N ASN A 23 1.01 10.62 9.99
CA ASN A 23 2.11 9.70 10.19
C ASN A 23 2.98 9.50 8.93
N TRP A 24 2.42 9.73 7.75
CA TRP A 24 3.18 9.70 6.49
C TRP A 24 4.28 10.76 6.46
N TYR A 25 4.00 11.98 6.95
CA TYR A 25 4.99 13.06 7.04
C TYR A 25 6.14 12.72 7.99
N ARG A 26 5.86 11.94 9.04
CA ARG A 26 6.87 11.44 9.96
C ARG A 26 7.72 10.34 9.33
N LEU A 27 7.09 9.33 8.71
CA LEU A 27 7.77 8.18 8.12
C LEU A 27 8.67 8.58 6.94
N LEU A 28 8.19 9.51 6.11
CA LEU A 28 8.84 9.93 4.86
C LEU A 28 9.55 11.29 5.00
N LYS A 29 10.00 11.61 6.22
CA LYS A 29 10.72 12.87 6.48
C LYS A 29 11.94 13.01 5.56
N GLY A 30 12.07 14.19 4.92
CA GLY A 30 13.18 14.49 4.01
C GLY A 30 12.87 14.25 2.53
N HIS A 31 11.65 13.79 2.22
CA HIS A 31 11.15 13.65 0.85
C HIS A 31 10.10 14.71 0.52
N GLU A 32 9.92 15.00 -0.77
CA GLU A 32 8.79 15.80 -1.27
C GLU A 32 7.56 14.92 -1.35
N LEU A 33 6.51 15.24 -0.60
CA LEU A 33 5.27 14.47 -0.56
C LEU A 33 4.18 15.15 -1.37
N VAL A 34 3.59 14.41 -2.30
CA VAL A 34 2.51 14.87 -3.18
C VAL A 34 1.23 14.10 -2.82
N PRO A 35 0.30 14.68 -2.03
CA PRO A 35 -1.01 14.10 -1.85
C PRO A 35 -1.78 14.04 -3.16
N ILE A 36 -2.23 12.85 -3.56
CA ILE A 36 -2.96 12.64 -4.81
C ILE A 36 -4.47 12.72 -4.53
N PRO A 37 -5.18 13.70 -5.08
CA PRO A 37 -6.62 13.82 -4.90
C PRO A 37 -7.37 12.74 -5.67
N ASN A 38 -8.55 12.35 -5.17
CA ASN A 38 -9.40 11.36 -5.82
C ASN A 38 -10.28 12.02 -6.89
N ARG A 39 -9.78 12.03 -8.13
CA ARG A 39 -10.42 12.67 -9.30
C ARG A 39 -10.24 11.77 -10.53
N ASP A 40 -11.21 11.81 -11.44
CA ASP A 40 -11.19 11.06 -12.70
C ASP A 40 -10.69 11.87 -13.90
N ASP A 41 -10.43 13.18 -13.70
CA ASP A 41 -9.96 14.11 -14.72
C ASP A 41 -8.47 14.50 -14.56
N LEU A 42 -7.68 13.73 -13.80
CA LEU A 42 -6.25 13.95 -13.66
C LEU A 42 -5.50 13.54 -14.94
N ASP A 43 -4.46 14.29 -15.27
CA ASP A 43 -3.45 13.87 -16.23
C ASP A 43 -2.51 12.87 -15.54
N TYR A 44 -2.90 11.58 -15.57
CA TYR A 44 -2.17 10.52 -14.89
C TYR A 44 -0.78 10.27 -15.48
N GLU A 45 -0.61 10.45 -16.81
CA GLU A 45 0.68 10.31 -17.50
C GLU A 45 1.69 11.34 -16.96
N SER A 46 1.38 12.63 -17.07
CA SER A 46 2.24 13.70 -16.57
C SER A 46 2.49 13.58 -15.06
N LEU A 47 1.47 13.16 -14.31
CA LEU A 47 1.62 12.95 -12.86
C LEU A 47 2.61 11.81 -12.58
N ALA A 48 2.45 10.65 -13.23
CA ALA A 48 3.35 9.51 -13.08
C ALA A 48 4.78 9.85 -13.51
N GLU A 49 4.97 10.61 -14.59
CA GLU A 49 6.29 11.10 -15.02
C GLU A 49 6.98 11.95 -13.93
N SER A 50 6.21 12.74 -13.20
CA SER A 50 6.73 13.64 -12.16
C SER A 50 7.12 12.95 -10.86
N LEU A 51 6.64 11.74 -10.58
CA LEU A 51 6.86 11.01 -9.33
C LEU A 51 8.06 10.06 -9.43
N ASP A 52 8.78 9.87 -8.32
CA ASP A 52 9.82 8.85 -8.19
C ASP A 52 9.27 7.55 -7.58
N LEU A 53 8.20 7.65 -6.78
CA LEU A 53 7.55 6.54 -6.08
C LEU A 53 6.06 6.85 -5.94
N LEU A 54 5.20 5.87 -6.14
CA LEU A 54 3.79 5.92 -5.76
C LEU A 54 3.54 5.06 -4.52
N ILE A 55 2.90 5.62 -3.50
CA ILE A 55 2.38 4.87 -2.36
C ILE A 55 0.85 4.88 -2.41
N ILE A 56 0.25 3.71 -2.60
CA ILE A 56 -1.18 3.50 -2.48
C ILE A 56 -1.46 3.22 -1.00
N THR A 57 -2.08 4.18 -0.31
CA THR A 57 -2.23 4.15 1.15
C THR A 57 -3.36 3.23 1.60
N GLY A 58 -3.40 2.90 2.91
CA GLY A 58 -4.53 2.20 3.50
C GLY A 58 -5.81 3.04 3.51
N GLY A 59 -6.99 2.41 3.54
CA GLY A 59 -8.29 3.11 3.61
C GLY A 59 -9.45 2.30 3.06
N GLY A 60 -10.54 2.97 2.69
CA GLY A 60 -11.75 2.38 2.12
C GLY A 60 -11.66 2.14 0.61
N ASN A 61 -12.73 1.55 0.06
CA ASN A 61 -12.84 1.10 -1.33
C ASN A 61 -13.79 1.99 -2.15
N GLU A 62 -13.76 3.29 -1.94
CA GLU A 62 -14.60 4.23 -2.68
C GLU A 62 -14.24 4.20 -4.17
N ARG A 63 -15.26 4.13 -5.03
CA ARG A 63 -15.07 3.96 -6.48
C ARG A 63 -14.13 5.00 -7.09
N ILE A 64 -14.29 6.27 -6.71
CA ILE A 64 -13.45 7.36 -7.23
C ILE A 64 -11.97 7.16 -6.84
N ARG A 65 -11.72 6.69 -5.61
CA ARG A 65 -10.39 6.37 -5.12
C ARG A 65 -9.76 5.23 -5.92
N ILE A 66 -10.48 4.12 -6.08
CA ILE A 66 -10.00 2.95 -6.85
C ILE A 66 -9.68 3.37 -8.29
N THR A 67 -10.54 4.19 -8.92
CA THR A 67 -10.29 4.69 -10.28
C THR A 67 -8.97 5.46 -10.36
N THR A 68 -8.74 6.41 -9.45
CA THR A 68 -7.50 7.18 -9.38
C THR A 68 -6.28 6.27 -9.15
N GLU A 69 -6.37 5.35 -8.20
CA GLU A 69 -5.27 4.45 -7.82
C GLU A 69 -4.90 3.48 -8.95
N VAL A 70 -5.87 2.88 -9.61
CA VAL A 70 -5.64 1.96 -10.74
C VAL A 70 -5.04 2.70 -11.94
N SER A 71 -5.59 3.88 -12.30
CA SER A 71 -5.08 4.67 -13.41
C SER A 71 -3.62 5.09 -13.17
N LEU A 72 -3.32 5.65 -12.02
CA LEU A 72 -1.96 6.10 -11.71
C LEU A 72 -0.98 4.92 -11.56
N ALA A 73 -1.40 3.80 -10.94
CA ALA A 73 -0.57 2.61 -10.84
C ALA A 73 -0.24 2.02 -12.23
N THR A 74 -1.19 2.09 -13.18
CA THR A 74 -0.95 1.64 -14.55
C THR A 74 0.13 2.49 -15.24
N GLU A 75 0.05 3.82 -15.14
CA GLU A 75 1.07 4.70 -15.72
C GLU A 75 2.45 4.52 -15.05
N MET A 76 2.49 4.47 -13.72
CA MET A 76 3.74 4.21 -12.98
C MET A 76 4.38 2.87 -13.39
N SER A 77 3.57 1.82 -13.56
CA SER A 77 4.03 0.50 -14.00
C SER A 77 4.57 0.54 -15.43
N THR A 78 3.90 1.24 -16.34
CA THR A 78 4.32 1.43 -17.73
C THR A 78 5.68 2.12 -17.81
N LEU A 79 5.91 3.10 -16.94
CA LEU A 79 7.19 3.82 -16.81
C LEU A 79 8.27 3.04 -16.05
N GLY A 80 7.96 1.83 -15.55
CA GLY A 80 8.89 1.04 -14.75
C GLY A 80 9.23 1.66 -13.39
N LYS A 81 8.38 2.55 -12.86
CA LYS A 81 8.59 3.24 -11.58
C LYS A 81 8.07 2.44 -10.40
N PRO A 82 8.68 2.56 -9.20
CA PRO A 82 8.27 1.78 -8.05
C PRO A 82 6.89 2.18 -7.52
N ILE A 83 6.15 1.14 -7.07
CA ILE A 83 4.83 1.27 -6.44
C ILE A 83 4.84 0.49 -5.14
N LEU A 84 4.35 1.09 -4.05
CA LEU A 84 4.14 0.45 -2.76
C LEU A 84 2.67 0.52 -2.36
N GLY A 85 2.01 -0.63 -2.23
CA GLY A 85 0.67 -0.74 -1.65
C GLY A 85 0.71 -1.02 -0.16
N ILE A 86 -0.07 -0.25 0.63
CA ILE A 86 -0.22 -0.44 2.07
C ILE A 86 -1.67 -0.77 2.40
N CYS A 87 -1.90 -1.89 3.11
CA CYS A 87 -3.21 -2.37 3.54
C CYS A 87 -4.21 -2.43 2.36
N HIS A 88 -5.15 -1.48 2.24
CA HIS A 88 -6.00 -1.36 1.05
C HIS A 88 -5.20 -1.41 -0.26
N GLY A 89 -4.11 -0.64 -0.35
CA GLY A 89 -3.25 -0.64 -1.55
C GLY A 89 -2.61 -1.99 -1.82
N ALA A 90 -2.25 -2.76 -0.78
CA ALA A 90 -1.72 -4.11 -0.93
C ALA A 90 -2.77 -5.07 -1.51
N PHE A 91 -4.00 -5.00 -1.02
CA PHE A 91 -5.10 -5.82 -1.53
C PHE A 91 -5.47 -5.43 -2.97
N LEU A 92 -5.59 -4.13 -3.26
CA LEU A 92 -5.86 -3.63 -4.60
C LEU A 92 -4.81 -4.12 -5.61
N LEU A 93 -3.52 -3.92 -5.32
CA LEU A 93 -2.44 -4.38 -6.19
C LEU A 93 -2.43 -5.91 -6.35
N THR A 94 -2.75 -6.65 -5.29
CA THR A 94 -2.88 -8.10 -5.36
C THR A 94 -3.95 -8.50 -6.40
N GLU A 95 -5.13 -7.89 -6.35
CA GLU A 95 -6.24 -8.23 -7.25
C GLU A 95 -5.99 -7.82 -8.70
N ILE A 96 -5.55 -6.58 -8.94
CA ILE A 96 -5.33 -6.09 -10.31
C ILE A 96 -4.17 -6.80 -11.02
N LEU A 97 -3.23 -7.39 -10.27
CA LEU A 97 -2.12 -8.18 -10.81
C LEU A 97 -2.42 -9.69 -10.89
N GLY A 98 -3.68 -10.09 -10.67
CA GLY A 98 -4.15 -11.47 -10.85
C GLY A 98 -3.95 -12.39 -9.65
N GLY A 99 -3.68 -11.84 -8.47
CA GLY A 99 -3.79 -12.54 -7.20
C GLY A 99 -5.25 -12.65 -6.72
N LYS A 100 -5.44 -13.06 -5.47
CA LYS A 100 -6.77 -13.18 -4.84
C LYS A 100 -6.72 -12.75 -3.40
N THR A 101 -7.78 -12.09 -2.94
CA THR A 101 -8.03 -11.80 -1.54
C THR A 101 -9.22 -12.61 -1.02
N ARG A 102 -9.35 -12.75 0.30
CA ARG A 102 -10.49 -13.36 0.98
C ARG A 102 -10.84 -12.60 2.25
N THR A 103 -12.09 -12.65 2.66
CA THR A 103 -12.56 -12.19 3.96
C THR A 103 -12.29 -13.25 5.04
N GLY A 104 -12.57 -12.94 6.32
CA GLY A 104 -12.49 -13.92 7.41
C GLY A 104 -11.28 -13.77 8.33
N LYS A 105 -10.71 -12.56 8.40
CA LYS A 105 -9.62 -12.20 9.32
C LYS A 105 -10.08 -11.18 10.38
N GLU A 106 -11.27 -11.37 10.93
CA GLU A 106 -11.85 -10.46 11.93
C GLU A 106 -10.93 -10.28 13.15
N ASN A 107 -10.15 -11.32 13.50
CA ASN A 107 -9.17 -11.27 14.60
C ASN A 107 -7.94 -10.39 14.30
N HIS A 108 -7.78 -9.90 13.06
CA HIS A 108 -6.67 -9.02 12.63
C HIS A 108 -7.04 -7.53 12.65
N TYR A 109 -8.22 -7.18 13.17
CA TYR A 109 -8.61 -5.77 13.24
C TYR A 109 -8.24 -5.13 14.58
N ASN A 110 -7.43 -4.05 14.52
CA ASN A 110 -6.97 -3.25 15.66
C ASN A 110 -6.17 -4.07 16.69
N VAL A 111 -5.26 -4.91 16.20
CA VAL A 111 -4.37 -5.76 17.02
C VAL A 111 -2.93 -5.64 16.56
N GLU A 112 -2.03 -6.27 17.30
CA GLU A 112 -0.67 -6.56 16.85
C GLU A 112 -0.49 -8.07 16.72
N HIS A 113 0.23 -8.49 15.69
CA HIS A 113 0.58 -9.91 15.49
C HIS A 113 2.02 -10.07 15.00
N LEU A 114 2.48 -11.30 14.90
CA LEU A 114 3.78 -11.62 14.34
C LEU A 114 3.64 -11.94 12.84
N VAL A 115 4.54 -11.37 12.06
CA VAL A 115 4.80 -11.81 10.69
C VAL A 115 6.19 -12.45 10.63
N HIS A 116 6.31 -13.53 9.89
CA HIS A 116 7.52 -14.31 9.74
C HIS A 116 8.15 -14.01 8.38
N SER A 117 9.31 -13.36 8.39
CA SER A 117 10.17 -13.23 7.22
C SER A 117 11.15 -14.40 7.13
N LYS A 118 11.91 -14.51 6.05
CA LYS A 118 12.99 -15.51 5.93
C LYS A 118 14.12 -15.36 6.97
N TYR A 119 14.20 -14.20 7.64
CA TYR A 119 15.27 -13.93 8.61
C TYR A 119 14.81 -14.13 10.05
N GLN A 120 13.70 -13.49 10.41
CA GLN A 120 13.20 -13.50 11.80
C GLN A 120 11.74 -13.02 11.85
N PRO A 121 11.01 -13.32 12.94
CA PRO A 121 9.69 -12.76 13.14
C PRO A 121 9.76 -11.27 13.50
N HIS A 122 8.73 -10.53 13.07
CA HIS A 122 8.54 -9.12 13.39
C HIS A 122 7.12 -8.91 13.92
N ARG A 123 6.99 -8.08 14.97
CA ARG A 123 5.69 -7.65 15.47
C ARG A 123 5.22 -6.45 14.66
N VAL A 124 4.03 -6.56 14.09
CA VAL A 124 3.41 -5.52 13.27
C VAL A 124 1.99 -5.21 13.74
N ASN A 125 1.49 -4.02 13.42
CA ASN A 125 0.08 -3.67 13.65
C ASN A 125 -0.81 -4.25 12.56
N SER A 126 -2.09 -4.40 12.86
CA SER A 126 -3.08 -4.93 11.92
C SER A 126 -4.40 -4.19 12.06
N PHE A 127 -4.96 -3.76 10.90
CA PHE A 127 -6.22 -3.01 10.81
C PHE A 127 -7.08 -3.53 9.64
N HIS A 128 -6.98 -4.83 9.33
CA HIS A 128 -7.69 -5.45 8.22
C HIS A 128 -8.52 -6.65 8.67
N THR A 129 -9.51 -6.99 7.87
CA THR A 129 -10.34 -8.21 8.01
C THR A 129 -10.26 -9.08 6.75
N ILE A 130 -9.36 -8.72 5.84
CA ILE A 130 -9.11 -9.35 4.55
C ILE A 130 -7.72 -9.98 4.59
N ALA A 131 -7.55 -11.15 3.99
CA ALA A 131 -6.26 -11.81 3.79
C ALA A 131 -5.93 -11.91 2.30
N ILE A 132 -4.63 -11.99 1.98
CA ILE A 132 -4.16 -12.37 0.66
C ILE A 132 -4.17 -13.90 0.58
N ASP A 133 -5.16 -14.44 -0.14
CA ASP A 133 -5.34 -15.88 -0.35
C ASP A 133 -4.32 -16.43 -1.38
N LYS A 134 -4.06 -15.63 -2.43
CA LYS A 134 -3.08 -15.96 -3.46
C LYS A 134 -2.35 -14.70 -3.91
N VAL A 135 -1.03 -14.71 -3.81
CA VAL A 135 -0.18 -13.62 -4.34
C VAL A 135 -0.26 -13.56 -5.88
N PRO A 136 0.02 -12.42 -6.51
CA PRO A 136 0.05 -12.31 -7.97
C PRO A 136 1.02 -13.32 -8.61
N PRO A 137 0.75 -13.82 -9.83
CA PRO A 137 1.69 -14.67 -10.54
C PRO A 137 3.07 -14.03 -10.67
N ASN A 138 4.13 -14.84 -10.49
CA ASN A 138 5.54 -14.41 -10.54
C ASN A 138 5.94 -13.40 -9.44
N SER A 139 5.18 -13.31 -8.34
CA SER A 139 5.57 -12.56 -7.16
C SER A 139 6.29 -13.44 -6.13
N VAL A 140 7.02 -12.80 -5.23
CA VAL A 140 7.72 -13.44 -4.10
C VAL A 140 7.06 -12.96 -2.81
N SER A 141 6.52 -13.90 -2.02
CA SER A 141 6.06 -13.62 -0.65
C SER A 141 7.27 -13.38 0.26
N LEU A 142 7.27 -12.27 1.01
CA LEU A 142 8.35 -11.89 1.92
C LEU A 142 8.02 -12.16 3.37
N CYS A 143 6.77 -11.96 3.77
CA CYS A 143 6.29 -12.16 5.12
C CYS A 143 4.95 -12.91 5.10
N ILE A 144 4.80 -13.83 6.04
CA ILE A 144 3.55 -14.57 6.28
C ILE A 144 3.16 -14.45 7.76
N ASP A 145 1.89 -14.50 8.07
CA ASP A 145 1.40 -14.59 9.44
C ASP A 145 1.45 -16.02 9.97
N ILE A 146 0.97 -16.23 11.20
CA ILE A 146 0.93 -17.55 11.85
C ILE A 146 -0.03 -18.54 11.15
N ASP A 147 -1.04 -18.05 10.46
CA ASP A 147 -2.00 -18.84 9.70
C ASP A 147 -1.49 -19.21 8.30
N GLY A 148 -0.34 -18.67 7.90
CA GLY A 148 0.29 -18.86 6.60
C GLY A 148 -0.19 -17.89 5.52
N ASP A 149 -0.99 -16.88 5.87
CA ASP A 149 -1.44 -15.88 4.93
C ASP A 149 -0.29 -14.91 4.59
N CYS A 150 -0.22 -14.49 3.33
CA CYS A 150 0.80 -13.55 2.89
C CYS A 150 0.49 -12.14 3.41
N GLU A 151 1.44 -11.55 4.11
CA GLU A 151 1.36 -10.20 4.67
C GLU A 151 2.24 -9.18 3.92
N SER A 152 3.12 -9.67 3.05
CA SER A 152 3.98 -8.80 2.23
C SER A 152 4.54 -9.58 1.05
N TRP A 153 4.54 -8.95 -0.14
CA TRP A 153 5.08 -9.54 -1.37
C TRP A 153 5.73 -8.48 -2.27
N ILE A 154 6.58 -8.94 -3.19
CA ILE A 154 7.17 -8.15 -4.27
C ILE A 154 6.97 -8.83 -5.62
N LYS A 155 6.82 -8.02 -6.66
CA LYS A 155 6.82 -8.41 -8.08
C LYS A 155 7.45 -7.28 -8.88
N ASP A 156 8.61 -7.54 -9.48
CA ASP A 156 9.38 -6.51 -10.17
C ASP A 156 9.61 -5.29 -9.27
N ASN A 157 9.12 -4.11 -9.65
CA ASN A 157 9.19 -2.88 -8.87
C ASN A 157 7.88 -2.55 -8.13
N ILE A 158 6.96 -3.51 -8.02
CA ILE A 158 5.70 -3.37 -7.27
C ILE A 158 5.82 -4.15 -5.96
N CYS A 159 5.51 -3.47 -4.87
CA CYS A 159 5.61 -3.99 -3.50
C CYS A 159 4.27 -3.88 -2.77
N ALA A 160 4.01 -4.81 -1.86
CA ALA A 160 2.82 -4.78 -1.02
C ALA A 160 3.16 -5.11 0.44
N ILE A 161 2.55 -4.39 1.37
CA ILE A 161 2.62 -4.58 2.82
C ILE A 161 1.19 -4.45 3.37
N VAL A 162 0.72 -5.46 4.11
CA VAL A 162 -0.64 -5.46 4.63
C VAL A 162 -0.77 -4.64 5.92
N TRP A 163 0.26 -4.62 6.77
CA TRP A 163 0.30 -3.76 7.95
C TRP A 163 0.58 -2.30 7.63
N HIS A 164 0.54 -1.44 8.65
CA HIS A 164 0.72 0.01 8.53
C HIS A 164 2.05 0.48 9.14
N PRO A 165 3.16 0.51 8.38
CA PRO A 165 4.45 0.94 8.90
C PRO A 165 4.44 2.40 9.39
N GLU A 166 3.61 3.26 8.77
CA GLU A 166 3.46 4.66 9.14
C GLU A 166 2.86 4.85 10.56
N ARG A 167 2.14 3.85 11.08
CA ARG A 167 1.52 3.89 12.40
C ARG A 167 2.34 3.21 13.49
N MET A 168 3.47 2.60 13.13
CA MET A 168 4.34 1.94 14.09
C MET A 168 5.27 2.95 14.76
N THR A 169 5.58 2.73 16.05
CA THR A 169 6.59 3.52 16.77
C THR A 169 7.97 3.30 16.17
N ILE A 170 8.30 2.04 15.85
CA ILE A 170 9.50 1.64 15.11
C ILE A 170 9.00 1.02 13.80
N PRO A 171 9.03 1.74 12.67
CA PRO A 171 8.53 1.25 11.40
C PRO A 171 9.28 0.00 10.93
N TYR A 172 8.54 -1.03 10.55
CA TYR A 172 9.10 -2.21 9.89
C TYR A 172 8.66 -2.23 8.42
N ILE A 173 9.65 -2.21 7.54
CA ILE A 173 9.52 -2.41 6.08
C ILE A 173 10.59 -3.43 5.72
N PRO A 174 10.27 -4.56 5.07
CA PRO A 174 11.24 -5.55 4.61
C PRO A 174 12.37 -4.91 3.79
N THR A 175 13.59 -5.40 3.99
CA THR A 175 14.79 -4.83 3.33
C THR A 175 14.68 -4.85 1.82
N GLU A 176 14.16 -5.93 1.25
CA GLU A 176 13.94 -6.08 -0.18
C GLU A 176 13.00 -5.00 -0.74
N ILE A 177 11.96 -4.63 0.03
CA ILE A 177 11.06 -3.52 -0.35
C ILE A 177 11.80 -2.19 -0.28
N LYS A 178 12.55 -1.92 0.81
CA LYS A 178 13.32 -0.67 0.94
C LYS A 178 14.29 -0.45 -0.22
N GLU A 179 14.94 -1.51 -0.67
CA GLU A 179 15.85 -1.48 -1.82
C GLU A 179 15.13 -1.09 -3.11
N ILE A 180 13.94 -1.66 -3.37
CA ILE A 180 13.12 -1.38 -4.56
C ILE A 180 12.62 0.07 -4.54
N ILE A 181 12.05 0.52 -3.41
CA ILE A 181 11.46 1.86 -3.29
C ILE A 181 12.49 2.94 -2.88
N ARG A 182 13.73 2.55 -2.62
CA ARG A 182 14.86 3.44 -2.27
C ARG A 182 14.64 4.27 -0.99
N LEU A 183 14.01 3.65 0.02
CA LEU A 183 13.79 4.23 1.35
C LEU A 183 14.78 3.68 2.38
#